data_0f7ac4da0a01f0c94be4d76df9c5a355
#
_entry.id   0f7ac4da0a01f0c94be4d76df9c5a355
#
_cell.length_a   1.000
_cell.length_b   1.000
_cell.length_c   1.000
_cell.angle_alpha   90.00
_cell.angle_beta   90.00
_cell.angle_gamma   90.00
#
_symmetry.space_group_name_H-M   'P 1'
#
loop_
_entity.id
_entity.type
_entity.pdbx_description
1 polymer ?
#
loop_
_entity_poly.entity_id
_entity_poly.type
_entity_poly.pdbx_seq_one_letter_code
_entity_poly.pdbx_strand_id
1 'polypeptide(L)'
;VGMHAKGVSAARVVFSTLHAGGKFDNNAYKTSGGLHGVGSSVVNALSTYMDVEISQGGYVYHDRYAQGHPVVELEDGLLPKIGKTKKTGTKINFLPDPEIFEKTRFREDDVKSRMHETAYLNPKLTIIYEDRRKPEAEHIEFHEPDGIIGFVKDLNNNLEVLHDVIYFKGESEGIEVEAAFQYTSEFHENIMGFCNNIYNSEGGAHLTGFKTAFTTIINSYARELGILKEKDANFNGTDVRNGMTAVISIKHPDPRFEGQTKTKLDNQDANRATAKVTSDEVPLFFDKNLETLKIVIGCAEKAAKIRKAEEKARTNLLTKQKFSFDSNGK
;
A
#
# COMPACT_ATOMS: atom_id res chain seq x y z
N VAL A 1 23.71 17.14 14.84
CA VAL A 1 23.00 15.94 15.27
C VAL A 1 22.86 15.97 16.79
N GLY A 2 21.62 15.88 17.29
CA GLY A 2 21.33 16.05 18.72
C GLY A 2 21.87 14.92 19.58
N MET A 3 22.06 15.24 20.89
CA MET A 3 22.43 14.24 21.90
C MET A 3 21.17 13.54 22.44
N HIS A 4 21.22 12.24 22.55
CA HIS A 4 20.17 11.43 23.20
C HIS A 4 20.34 11.45 24.72
N ALA A 5 19.27 11.18 25.47
CA ALA A 5 19.31 11.10 26.94
C ALA A 5 20.33 10.09 27.50
N LYS A 6 20.79 9.12 26.70
CA LYS A 6 21.86 8.18 27.05
C LYS A 6 23.29 8.79 26.98
N GLY A 7 23.44 10.10 26.68
CA GLY A 7 24.74 10.76 26.58
C GLY A 7 25.52 10.46 25.30
N VAL A 8 24.85 9.94 24.26
CA VAL A 8 25.44 9.63 22.96
C VAL A 8 24.61 10.27 21.85
N SER A 9 25.19 10.43 20.66
CA SER A 9 24.47 10.96 19.49
C SER A 9 23.17 10.21 19.24
N ALA A 10 22.06 10.96 19.05
CA ALA A 10 20.77 10.39 18.73
C ALA A 10 20.80 9.54 17.45
N ALA A 11 21.61 9.90 16.46
CA ALA A 11 21.80 9.10 15.25
C ALA A 11 22.38 7.72 15.57
N ARG A 12 23.41 7.65 16.42
CA ARG A 12 23.97 6.34 16.85
C ARG A 12 22.93 5.46 17.51
N VAL A 13 22.09 6.02 18.37
CA VAL A 13 21.01 5.28 19.02
C VAL A 13 20.03 4.70 18.01
N VAL A 14 19.61 5.49 17.00
CA VAL A 14 18.68 5.05 15.96
C VAL A 14 19.24 3.89 15.12
N PHE A 15 20.53 3.91 14.81
CA PHE A 15 21.14 2.88 13.95
C PHE A 15 21.65 1.65 14.71
N SER A 16 21.85 1.74 16.03
CA SER A 16 22.46 0.65 16.81
C SER A 16 21.60 0.08 17.93
N THR A 17 20.42 0.66 18.20
CA THR A 17 19.57 0.23 19.32
C THR A 17 18.19 -0.15 18.80
N LEU A 18 17.68 -1.32 19.24
CA LEU A 18 16.32 -1.74 18.96
C LEU A 18 15.32 -0.86 19.73
N HIS A 19 14.13 -0.67 19.16
CA HIS A 19 13.07 0.14 19.74
C HIS A 19 13.48 1.59 20.02
N ALA A 20 14.32 2.14 19.15
CA ALA A 20 14.76 3.54 19.19
C ALA A 20 14.25 4.31 17.97
N GLY A 21 13.81 5.55 18.18
CA GLY A 21 13.35 6.44 17.11
C GLY A 21 12.37 7.49 17.61
N GLY A 22 12.21 8.58 16.84
CA GLY A 22 11.29 9.68 17.14
C GLY A 22 9.82 9.42 16.82
N LYS A 23 9.49 8.27 16.25
CA LYS A 23 8.12 7.93 15.78
C LYS A 23 7.22 7.35 16.88
N PHE A 24 7.74 7.18 18.09
CA PHE A 24 6.96 6.86 19.28
C PHE A 24 6.25 8.09 19.88
N ASP A 25 6.61 9.30 19.44
CA ASP A 25 5.96 10.53 19.85
C ASP A 25 5.00 11.01 18.74
N ASN A 26 3.70 10.92 19.00
CA ASN A 26 2.65 11.37 18.10
C ASN A 26 2.68 12.88 17.82
N ASN A 27 3.42 13.66 18.61
CA ASN A 27 3.61 15.10 18.36
C ASN A 27 4.59 15.34 17.21
N ALA A 28 5.56 14.44 16.98
CA ALA A 28 6.54 14.55 15.91
C ALA A 28 6.03 13.98 14.57
N TYR A 29 5.22 12.94 14.63
CA TYR A 29 4.68 12.24 13.45
C TYR A 29 3.21 11.88 13.65
N LYS A 30 2.31 12.52 12.90
CA LYS A 30 0.86 12.21 12.96
C LYS A 30 0.56 10.79 12.48
N THR A 31 1.24 10.36 11.44
CA THR A 31 1.09 9.02 10.86
C THR A 31 2.45 8.47 10.46
N SER A 32 2.71 7.21 10.70
CA SER A 32 3.96 6.54 10.34
C SER A 32 3.74 5.06 10.03
N GLY A 33 4.49 4.54 9.07
CA GLY A 33 4.61 3.10 8.85
C GLY A 33 5.62 2.43 9.79
N GLY A 34 6.52 3.20 10.40
CA GLY A 34 7.50 2.71 11.36
C GLY A 34 6.94 2.69 12.78
N LEU A 35 6.55 1.52 13.28
CA LEU A 35 5.86 1.38 14.58
C LEU A 35 6.79 0.91 15.70
N HIS A 36 7.86 0.20 15.40
CA HIS A 36 8.65 -0.52 16.40
C HIS A 36 10.07 0.06 16.58
N GLY A 37 10.50 1.04 15.76
CA GLY A 37 11.83 1.63 15.84
C GLY A 37 12.97 0.60 15.67
N VAL A 38 12.80 -0.36 14.76
CA VAL A 38 13.77 -1.46 14.55
C VAL A 38 14.34 -1.50 13.13
N GLY A 39 13.72 -0.84 12.15
CA GLY A 39 14.10 -0.97 10.74
C GLY A 39 15.58 -0.61 10.48
N SER A 40 16.02 0.55 10.95
CA SER A 40 17.40 1.02 10.72
C SER A 40 18.44 0.15 11.42
N SER A 41 18.18 -0.23 12.67
CA SER A 41 19.11 -1.06 13.46
C SER A 41 19.16 -2.50 12.96
N VAL A 42 18.05 -3.05 12.45
CA VAL A 42 18.03 -4.39 11.85
C VAL A 42 18.79 -4.41 10.53
N VAL A 43 18.58 -3.43 9.62
CA VAL A 43 19.35 -3.34 8.37
C VAL A 43 20.85 -3.23 8.67
N ASN A 44 21.22 -2.44 9.68
CA ASN A 44 22.60 -2.31 10.12
C ASN A 44 23.17 -3.66 10.61
N ALA A 45 22.46 -4.34 11.50
CA ALA A 45 22.89 -5.63 12.04
C ALA A 45 23.03 -6.73 10.96
N LEU A 46 22.25 -6.66 9.89
CA LEU A 46 22.25 -7.60 8.78
C LEU A 46 23.21 -7.19 7.63
N SER A 47 24.04 -6.19 7.86
CA SER A 47 24.98 -5.66 6.86
C SER A 47 26.43 -5.92 7.28
N THR A 48 27.28 -6.27 6.32
CA THR A 48 28.72 -6.35 6.52
C THR A 48 29.26 -5.01 7.02
N TYR A 49 28.78 -3.91 6.45
CA TYR A 49 29.03 -2.56 6.92
C TYR A 49 27.85 -1.63 6.63
N MET A 50 27.78 -0.55 7.39
CA MET A 50 26.90 0.58 7.10
C MET A 50 27.63 1.89 7.38
N ASP A 51 27.68 2.77 6.38
CA ASP A 51 28.16 4.16 6.51
C ASP A 51 26.99 5.12 6.54
N VAL A 52 27.02 6.08 7.45
CA VAL A 52 26.00 7.10 7.63
C VAL A 52 26.65 8.47 7.63
N GLU A 53 26.28 9.32 6.66
CA GLU A 53 26.66 10.73 6.62
C GLU A 53 25.43 11.60 6.83
N ILE A 54 25.47 12.52 7.79
CA ILE A 54 24.37 13.42 8.11
C ILE A 54 24.82 14.86 7.90
N SER A 55 24.20 15.55 6.95
CA SER A 55 24.42 16.96 6.65
C SER A 55 23.40 17.79 7.41
N GLN A 56 23.83 18.52 8.44
CA GLN A 56 22.98 19.33 9.30
C GLN A 56 23.77 20.46 9.94
N GLY A 57 23.17 21.65 10.08
CA GLY A 57 23.76 22.77 10.82
C GLY A 57 25.11 23.26 10.27
N GLY A 58 25.32 23.11 8.96
CA GLY A 58 26.55 23.58 8.29
C GLY A 58 27.69 22.55 8.26
N TYR A 59 27.48 21.36 8.80
CA TYR A 59 28.51 20.30 8.89
C TYR A 59 27.98 18.96 8.37
N VAL A 60 28.93 18.11 7.94
CA VAL A 60 28.71 16.69 7.67
C VAL A 60 29.24 15.88 8.85
N TYR A 61 28.35 15.11 9.47
CA TYR A 61 28.69 14.18 10.55
C TYR A 61 28.75 12.76 9.97
N HIS A 62 29.65 11.94 10.52
CA HIS A 62 29.86 10.57 10.02
C HIS A 62 29.76 9.55 11.13
N ASP A 63 29.12 8.43 10.82
CA ASP A 63 29.15 7.19 11.60
C ASP A 63 29.37 5.99 10.69
N ARG A 64 29.95 4.94 11.22
CA ARG A 64 30.18 3.68 10.52
C ARG A 64 29.99 2.51 11.44
N TYR A 65 29.49 1.43 10.89
CA TYR A 65 29.20 0.18 11.57
C TYR A 65 29.77 -0.99 10.79
N ALA A 66 30.20 -2.02 11.51
CA ALA A 66 30.55 -3.34 10.99
C ALA A 66 29.66 -4.38 11.68
N GLN A 67 28.83 -5.08 10.92
CA GLN A 67 27.87 -6.06 11.43
C GLN A 67 27.03 -5.52 12.61
N GLY A 68 26.55 -4.30 12.48
CA GLY A 68 25.75 -3.60 13.48
C GLY A 68 26.53 -2.93 14.63
N HIS A 69 27.82 -3.18 14.73
CA HIS A 69 28.67 -2.60 15.79
C HIS A 69 29.33 -1.29 15.33
N PRO A 70 29.22 -0.19 16.11
CA PRO A 70 29.86 1.07 15.75
C PRO A 70 31.38 0.95 15.78
N VAL A 71 32.04 1.49 14.76
CA VAL A 71 33.51 1.50 14.62
C VAL A 71 34.12 2.91 14.63
N VAL A 72 33.28 3.95 14.66
CA VAL A 72 33.72 5.35 14.79
C VAL A 72 33.65 5.76 16.26
N GLU A 73 34.71 6.38 16.76
CA GLU A 73 34.72 6.96 18.09
C GLU A 73 33.90 8.26 18.14
N LEU A 74 33.19 8.47 19.24
CA LEU A 74 32.43 9.70 19.47
C LEU A 74 33.33 10.77 20.12
N GLU A 75 33.17 12.00 19.70
CA GLU A 75 33.79 13.18 20.31
C GLU A 75 32.78 13.79 21.30
N ASP A 76 33.07 13.70 22.59
CA ASP A 76 32.16 14.15 23.66
C ASP A 76 30.73 13.59 23.53
N GLY A 77 30.59 12.34 23.13
CA GLY A 77 29.29 11.68 22.90
C GLY A 77 28.64 11.99 21.56
N LEU A 78 29.21 12.86 20.75
CA LEU A 78 28.69 13.26 19.44
C LEU A 78 29.47 12.63 18.28
N LEU A 79 28.83 12.52 17.13
CA LEU A 79 29.48 12.06 15.90
C LEU A 79 30.53 13.08 15.43
N PRO A 80 31.69 12.63 14.94
CA PRO A 80 32.71 13.50 14.39
C PRO A 80 32.24 14.26 13.16
N LYS A 81 32.73 15.49 13.00
CA LYS A 81 32.52 16.32 11.82
C LYS A 81 33.59 16.02 10.79
N ILE A 82 33.20 15.56 9.60
CA ILE A 82 34.14 15.25 8.52
C ILE A 82 34.24 16.35 7.45
N GLY A 83 33.38 17.37 7.51
CA GLY A 83 33.39 18.47 6.54
C GLY A 83 32.35 19.54 6.82
N LYS A 84 32.39 20.60 6.01
CA LYS A 84 31.39 21.69 5.99
C LYS A 84 30.46 21.49 4.80
N THR A 85 29.19 21.85 4.95
CA THR A 85 28.20 21.78 3.86
C THR A 85 27.14 22.85 4.01
N LYS A 86 26.56 23.27 2.88
CA LYS A 86 25.35 24.11 2.85
C LYS A 86 24.07 23.27 2.65
N LYS A 87 24.22 21.96 2.42
CA LYS A 87 23.10 21.04 2.19
C LYS A 87 22.60 20.47 3.51
N THR A 88 21.36 20.01 3.50
CA THR A 88 20.77 19.16 4.55
C THR A 88 20.39 17.82 3.97
N GLY A 89 20.48 16.77 4.77
CA GLY A 89 20.09 15.43 4.34
C GLY A 89 20.90 14.33 4.98
N THR A 90 20.55 13.10 4.63
CA THR A 90 21.21 11.88 5.13
C THR A 90 21.60 11.00 3.96
N LYS A 91 22.83 10.50 3.98
CA LYS A 91 23.33 9.49 3.04
C LYS A 91 23.64 8.22 3.81
N ILE A 92 23.08 7.11 3.35
CA ILE A 92 23.32 5.79 3.92
C ILE A 92 23.87 4.89 2.82
N ASN A 93 24.98 4.22 3.11
CA ASN A 93 25.58 3.22 2.26
C ASN A 93 25.75 1.93 3.05
N PHE A 94 25.26 0.80 2.55
CA PHE A 94 25.33 -0.47 3.25
C PHE A 94 25.51 -1.63 2.28
N LEU A 95 26.06 -2.72 2.77
CA LEU A 95 26.25 -3.95 2.04
C LEU A 95 25.61 -5.10 2.83
N PRO A 96 24.58 -5.79 2.29
CA PRO A 96 24.01 -6.97 2.92
C PRO A 96 25.08 -8.03 3.19
N ASP A 97 25.02 -8.69 4.36
CA ASP A 97 26.02 -9.64 4.78
C ASP A 97 25.84 -10.99 4.10
N PRO A 98 26.83 -11.49 3.31
CA PRO A 98 26.74 -12.77 2.65
C PRO A 98 26.81 -13.98 3.60
N GLU A 99 27.22 -13.79 4.85
CA GLU A 99 27.15 -14.85 5.88
C GLU A 99 25.70 -15.05 6.37
N ILE A 100 24.81 -14.04 6.17
CA ILE A 100 23.41 -14.09 6.58
C ILE A 100 22.51 -14.37 5.37
N PHE A 101 22.78 -13.72 4.23
CA PHE A 101 21.94 -13.80 3.03
C PHE A 101 22.61 -14.65 1.95
N GLU A 102 21.91 -15.65 1.44
CA GLU A 102 22.38 -16.45 0.29
C GLU A 102 22.54 -15.59 -0.98
N LYS A 103 21.71 -14.55 -1.11
CA LYS A 103 21.72 -13.61 -2.24
C LYS A 103 21.76 -12.18 -1.72
N THR A 104 22.86 -11.49 -1.98
CA THR A 104 23.06 -10.09 -1.57
C THR A 104 22.82 -9.08 -2.68
N ARG A 105 22.51 -9.55 -3.91
CA ARG A 105 22.23 -8.68 -5.04
C ARG A 105 20.74 -8.32 -5.06
N PHE A 106 20.45 -7.03 -5.00
CA PHE A 106 19.08 -6.52 -5.15
C PHE A 106 18.53 -6.79 -6.55
N ARG A 107 17.28 -7.22 -6.63
CA ARG A 107 16.55 -7.36 -7.88
C ARG A 107 16.08 -5.99 -8.34
N GLU A 108 16.41 -5.65 -9.56
CA GLU A 108 16.11 -4.36 -10.16
C GLU A 108 14.60 -4.07 -10.16
N ASP A 109 13.80 -5.03 -10.63
CA ASP A 109 12.35 -4.87 -10.75
C ASP A 109 11.67 -4.62 -9.39
N ASP A 110 12.10 -5.33 -8.33
CA ASP A 110 11.54 -5.18 -6.99
C ASP A 110 11.83 -3.76 -6.44
N VAL A 111 13.04 -3.26 -6.65
CA VAL A 111 13.44 -1.92 -6.20
C VAL A 111 12.68 -0.85 -6.97
N LYS A 112 12.64 -0.94 -8.31
CA LYS A 112 11.92 0.02 -9.17
C LYS A 112 10.42 0.05 -8.85
N SER A 113 9.78 -1.10 -8.76
CA SER A 113 8.35 -1.21 -8.43
C SER A 113 8.05 -0.54 -7.09
N ARG A 114 8.87 -0.81 -6.06
CA ARG A 114 8.67 -0.21 -4.74
C ARG A 114 8.90 1.31 -4.72
N MET A 115 9.89 1.81 -5.46
CA MET A 115 10.14 3.25 -5.61
C MET A 115 8.97 3.94 -6.33
N HIS A 116 8.45 3.33 -7.39
CA HIS A 116 7.34 3.86 -8.17
C HIS A 116 6.05 3.90 -7.36
N GLU A 117 5.69 2.81 -6.67
CA GLU A 117 4.56 2.79 -5.73
C GLU A 117 4.67 3.89 -4.67
N THR A 118 5.87 4.08 -4.11
CA THR A 118 6.12 5.11 -3.10
C THR A 118 5.90 6.53 -3.68
N ALA A 119 6.29 6.76 -4.93
CA ALA A 119 6.06 8.04 -5.61
C ALA A 119 4.55 8.30 -5.82
N TYR A 120 3.78 7.31 -6.25
CA TYR A 120 2.32 7.44 -6.39
C TYR A 120 1.61 7.75 -5.06
N LEU A 121 2.07 7.15 -3.97
CA LEU A 121 1.50 7.39 -2.63
C LEU A 121 1.94 8.73 -2.02
N ASN A 122 2.95 9.39 -2.60
CA ASN A 122 3.50 10.65 -2.14
C ASN A 122 3.74 11.61 -3.32
N PRO A 123 2.71 12.28 -3.83
CA PRO A 123 2.79 13.06 -5.09
C PRO A 123 3.83 14.19 -5.09
N LYS A 124 4.25 14.65 -3.90
CA LYS A 124 5.27 15.71 -3.76
C LYS A 124 6.70 15.18 -3.69
N LEU A 125 6.87 13.85 -3.64
CA LEU A 125 8.17 13.21 -3.52
C LEU A 125 8.74 12.92 -4.91
N THR A 126 10.00 13.23 -5.11
CA THR A 126 10.79 12.76 -6.25
C THR A 126 11.76 11.69 -5.76
N ILE A 127 11.75 10.53 -6.40
CA ILE A 127 12.64 9.41 -6.10
C ILE A 127 13.52 9.17 -7.32
N ILE A 128 14.84 9.18 -7.11
CA ILE A 128 15.80 8.89 -8.17
C ILE A 128 16.35 7.49 -7.96
N TYR A 129 16.21 6.65 -8.98
CA TYR A 129 16.81 5.33 -9.07
C TYR A 129 18.03 5.38 -9.99
N GLU A 130 19.15 4.82 -9.57
CA GLU A 130 20.35 4.72 -10.35
C GLU A 130 20.99 3.35 -10.17
N ASP A 131 21.10 2.55 -11.24
CA ASP A 131 21.78 1.27 -11.23
C ASP A 131 23.16 1.39 -11.90
N ARG A 132 24.21 1.40 -11.09
CA ARG A 132 25.61 1.53 -11.51
C ARG A 132 26.29 0.19 -11.82
N ARG A 133 25.56 -0.92 -11.76
CA ARG A 133 26.09 -2.26 -12.08
C ARG A 133 26.20 -2.49 -13.59
N LYS A 134 25.50 -1.69 -14.39
CA LYS A 134 25.52 -1.70 -15.84
C LYS A 134 26.61 -0.75 -16.34
N PRO A 135 27.21 -1.00 -17.55
CA PRO A 135 28.21 -0.12 -18.14
C PRO A 135 27.75 1.33 -18.33
N GLU A 136 26.49 1.49 -18.72
CA GLU A 136 25.80 2.77 -18.70
C GLU A 136 24.82 2.76 -17.52
N ALA A 137 25.05 3.67 -16.57
CA ALA A 137 24.19 3.77 -15.40
C ALA A 137 22.76 4.12 -15.84
N GLU A 138 21.81 3.26 -15.48
CA GLU A 138 20.40 3.56 -15.70
C GLU A 138 19.96 4.59 -14.67
N HIS A 139 19.40 5.70 -15.13
CA HIS A 139 18.88 6.78 -14.30
C HIS A 139 17.39 6.94 -14.56
N ILE A 140 16.56 6.75 -13.53
CA ILE A 140 15.11 6.91 -13.61
C ILE A 140 14.67 7.85 -12.50
N GLU A 141 13.85 8.83 -12.86
CA GLU A 141 13.18 9.72 -11.91
C GLU A 141 11.70 9.32 -11.81
N PHE A 142 11.27 8.98 -10.60
CA PHE A 142 9.87 8.73 -10.26
C PHE A 142 9.31 9.99 -9.58
N HIS A 143 8.37 10.65 -10.25
CA HIS A 143 7.63 11.79 -9.74
C HIS A 143 6.20 11.71 -10.26
N GLU A 144 5.23 11.48 -9.37
CA GLU A 144 3.86 11.14 -9.73
C GLU A 144 2.86 12.16 -9.13
N PRO A 145 2.73 13.35 -9.74
CA PRO A 145 1.89 14.42 -9.21
C PRO A 145 0.40 14.08 -9.17
N ASP A 146 -0.05 13.15 -10.04
CA ASP A 146 -1.43 12.66 -10.08
C ASP A 146 -1.76 11.65 -8.96
N GLY A 147 -0.75 11.24 -8.17
CA GLY A 147 -0.93 10.37 -7.02
C GLY A 147 -1.57 9.03 -7.39
N ILE A 148 -2.50 8.55 -6.57
CA ILE A 148 -3.15 7.24 -6.79
C ILE A 148 -4.06 7.20 -8.02
N ILE A 149 -4.48 8.34 -8.56
CA ILE A 149 -5.16 8.41 -9.87
C ILE A 149 -4.21 7.91 -10.96
N GLY A 150 -2.97 8.43 -10.98
CA GLY A 150 -1.92 7.98 -11.88
C GLY A 150 -1.59 6.50 -11.67
N PHE A 151 -1.59 6.04 -10.43
CA PHE A 151 -1.34 4.63 -10.11
C PHE A 151 -2.37 3.69 -10.73
N VAL A 152 -3.66 4.01 -10.60
CA VAL A 152 -4.73 3.22 -11.24
C VAL A 152 -4.61 3.24 -12.76
N LYS A 153 -4.28 4.39 -13.38
CA LYS A 153 -4.04 4.49 -14.82
C LYS A 153 -2.87 3.60 -15.27
N ASP A 154 -1.79 3.58 -14.50
CA ASP A 154 -0.62 2.75 -14.78
C ASP A 154 -0.95 1.25 -14.68
N LEU A 155 -1.66 0.84 -13.64
CA LEU A 155 -2.14 -0.54 -13.48
C LEU A 155 -3.02 -1.00 -14.67
N ASN A 156 -3.75 -0.09 -15.28
CA ASN A 156 -4.65 -0.36 -16.42
C ASN A 156 -4.06 -0.01 -17.79
N ASN A 157 -2.78 0.35 -17.87
CA ASN A 157 -2.15 0.92 -19.06
C ASN A 157 -2.34 0.09 -20.35
N ASN A 158 -2.42 -1.24 -20.23
CA ASN A 158 -2.60 -2.15 -21.36
C ASN A 158 -4.01 -2.79 -21.40
N LEU A 159 -4.96 -2.26 -20.64
CA LEU A 159 -6.31 -2.80 -20.54
C LEU A 159 -7.33 -1.86 -21.20
N GLU A 160 -8.44 -2.43 -21.65
CA GLU A 160 -9.57 -1.64 -22.12
C GLU A 160 -10.33 -1.08 -20.92
N VAL A 161 -10.25 0.24 -20.73
CA VAL A 161 -10.92 0.96 -19.64
C VAL A 161 -12.31 1.40 -20.07
N LEU A 162 -13.28 1.34 -19.17
CA LEU A 162 -14.69 1.60 -19.46
C LEU A 162 -15.13 3.03 -19.10
N HIS A 163 -14.38 3.73 -18.29
CA HIS A 163 -14.61 5.11 -17.86
C HIS A 163 -13.34 5.73 -17.29
N ASP A 164 -13.33 7.02 -17.05
CA ASP A 164 -12.22 7.71 -16.37
C ASP A 164 -12.08 7.27 -14.91
N VAL A 165 -10.87 7.42 -14.35
CA VAL A 165 -10.63 7.07 -12.94
C VAL A 165 -11.53 7.89 -12.04
N ILE A 166 -12.24 7.22 -11.15
CA ILE A 166 -13.03 7.82 -10.08
C ILE A 166 -12.12 7.94 -8.85
N TYR A 167 -12.11 9.13 -8.26
CA TYR A 167 -11.28 9.45 -7.10
C TYR A 167 -12.12 10.15 -6.03
N PHE A 168 -11.86 9.78 -4.79
CA PHE A 168 -12.41 10.46 -3.64
C PHE A 168 -11.42 10.46 -2.47
N LYS A 169 -11.58 11.43 -1.59
CA LYS A 169 -10.81 11.57 -0.37
C LYS A 169 -11.70 12.11 0.75
N GLY A 170 -11.49 11.64 1.97
CA GLY A 170 -12.18 12.14 3.16
C GLY A 170 -11.46 11.73 4.42
N GLU A 171 -12.03 12.11 5.55
CA GLU A 171 -11.53 11.78 6.88
C GLU A 171 -12.69 11.34 7.78
N SER A 172 -12.45 10.32 8.57
CA SER A 172 -13.37 9.86 9.61
C SER A 172 -12.60 9.26 10.78
N GLU A 173 -13.01 9.55 11.99
CA GLU A 173 -12.36 9.09 13.24
C GLU A 173 -10.84 9.42 13.29
N GLY A 174 -10.40 10.55 12.68
CA GLY A 174 -8.98 10.93 12.60
C GLY A 174 -8.16 10.09 11.61
N ILE A 175 -8.81 9.29 10.76
CA ILE A 175 -8.20 8.48 9.72
C ILE A 175 -8.49 9.13 8.38
N GLU A 176 -7.43 9.52 7.65
CA GLU A 176 -7.56 9.97 6.27
C GLU A 176 -7.74 8.75 5.36
N VAL A 177 -8.72 8.83 4.46
CA VAL A 177 -9.02 7.80 3.47
C VAL A 177 -8.96 8.41 2.09
N GLU A 178 -8.19 7.80 1.20
CA GLU A 178 -8.05 8.17 -0.19
C GLU A 178 -8.23 6.93 -1.06
N ALA A 179 -9.05 7.04 -2.08
CA ALA A 179 -9.34 5.93 -2.98
C ALA A 179 -9.44 6.39 -4.43
N ALA A 180 -8.91 5.57 -5.32
CA ALA A 180 -9.08 5.71 -6.77
C ALA A 180 -9.46 4.35 -7.36
N PHE A 181 -10.40 4.33 -8.29
CA PHE A 181 -10.81 3.10 -8.96
C PHE A 181 -11.29 3.32 -10.37
N GLN A 182 -11.22 2.29 -11.19
CA GLN A 182 -11.62 2.29 -12.59
C GLN A 182 -12.04 0.87 -12.99
N TYR A 183 -13.08 0.76 -13.82
CA TYR A 183 -13.48 -0.53 -14.39
C TYR A 183 -12.83 -0.74 -15.75
N THR A 184 -12.50 -1.99 -16.02
CA THR A 184 -11.96 -2.48 -17.27
C THR A 184 -12.85 -3.57 -17.85
N SER A 185 -12.61 -3.98 -19.09
CA SER A 185 -13.31 -5.12 -19.71
C SER A 185 -12.85 -6.49 -19.16
N GLU A 186 -11.86 -6.52 -18.29
CA GLU A 186 -11.33 -7.73 -17.65
C GLU A 186 -12.37 -8.36 -16.71
N PHE A 187 -12.22 -9.67 -16.47
CA PHE A 187 -13.18 -10.46 -15.67
C PHE A 187 -12.64 -10.84 -14.28
N HIS A 188 -11.87 -9.94 -13.65
CA HIS A 188 -11.32 -10.09 -12.30
C HIS A 188 -11.21 -8.75 -11.59
N GLU A 189 -11.05 -8.76 -10.27
CA GLU A 189 -10.74 -7.56 -9.48
C GLU A 189 -9.23 -7.47 -9.22
N ASN A 190 -8.71 -6.24 -9.22
CA ASN A 190 -7.35 -5.92 -8.78
C ASN A 190 -7.42 -4.75 -7.79
N ILE A 191 -7.45 -5.05 -6.49
CA ILE A 191 -7.61 -4.05 -5.43
C ILE A 191 -6.40 -4.08 -4.52
N MET A 192 -5.67 -2.97 -4.48
CA MET A 192 -4.50 -2.78 -3.65
C MET A 192 -4.81 -1.90 -2.44
N GLY A 193 -4.41 -2.34 -1.26
CA GLY A 193 -4.58 -1.61 -0.01
C GLY A 193 -3.27 -1.15 0.58
N PHE A 194 -3.24 0.10 1.07
CA PHE A 194 -2.10 0.71 1.73
C PHE A 194 -2.53 1.34 3.05
N CYS A 195 -1.70 1.17 4.07
CA CYS A 195 -1.82 1.88 5.33
C CYS A 195 -0.47 2.54 5.67
N ASN A 196 -0.47 3.88 5.82
CA ASN A 196 0.75 4.66 6.07
C ASN A 196 1.87 4.35 5.05
N ASN A 197 1.53 4.30 3.76
CA ASN A 197 2.41 3.97 2.63
C ASN A 197 2.97 2.54 2.62
N ILE A 198 2.42 1.64 3.44
CA ILE A 198 2.80 0.24 3.45
C ILE A 198 1.76 -0.56 2.67
N TYR A 199 2.22 -1.33 1.71
CA TYR A 199 1.37 -2.25 0.96
C TYR A 199 0.90 -3.41 1.84
N ASN A 200 -0.42 -3.60 1.92
CA ASN A 200 -1.02 -4.70 2.65
C ASN A 200 -1.44 -5.78 1.66
N SER A 201 -0.51 -6.66 1.30
CA SER A 201 -0.70 -7.68 0.26
C SER A 201 -1.82 -8.69 0.59
N GLU A 202 -2.09 -8.90 1.87
CA GLU A 202 -3.20 -9.74 2.35
C GLU A 202 -4.46 -8.92 2.70
N GLY A 203 -4.45 -7.63 2.34
CA GLY A 203 -5.56 -6.72 2.58
C GLY A 203 -5.69 -6.27 4.03
N GLY A 204 -6.91 -6.27 4.52
CA GLY A 204 -7.22 -5.89 5.89
C GLY A 204 -8.52 -5.11 6.03
N ALA A 205 -8.72 -4.57 7.22
CA ALA A 205 -9.96 -3.94 7.65
C ALA A 205 -10.40 -2.75 6.76
N HIS A 206 -9.44 -1.96 6.26
CA HIS A 206 -9.72 -0.84 5.35
C HIS A 206 -10.30 -1.30 4.01
N LEU A 207 -9.75 -2.37 3.42
CA LEU A 207 -10.32 -2.94 2.19
C LEU A 207 -11.69 -3.56 2.42
N THR A 208 -11.90 -4.21 3.56
CA THR A 208 -13.22 -4.76 3.93
C THR A 208 -14.25 -3.64 4.02
N GLY A 209 -13.91 -2.53 4.66
CA GLY A 209 -14.79 -1.35 4.76
C GLY A 209 -15.19 -0.79 3.40
N PHE A 210 -14.22 -0.58 2.51
CA PHE A 210 -14.48 -0.15 1.13
C PHE A 210 -15.37 -1.13 0.38
N LYS A 211 -15.00 -2.41 0.34
CA LYS A 211 -15.73 -3.46 -0.41
C LYS A 211 -17.17 -3.60 0.03
N THR A 212 -17.43 -3.58 1.33
CA THR A 212 -18.78 -3.70 1.89
C THR A 212 -19.63 -2.47 1.58
N ALA A 213 -19.11 -1.28 1.84
CA ALA A 213 -19.81 -0.03 1.57
C ALA A 213 -20.13 0.14 0.07
N PHE A 214 -19.14 -0.10 -0.78
CA PHE A 214 -19.31 0.01 -2.23
C PHE A 214 -20.36 -0.97 -2.76
N THR A 215 -20.36 -2.22 -2.30
CA THR A 215 -21.37 -3.22 -2.66
C THR A 215 -22.77 -2.77 -2.27
N THR A 216 -22.94 -2.22 -1.07
CA THR A 216 -24.21 -1.68 -0.59
C THR A 216 -24.70 -0.52 -1.46
N ILE A 217 -23.83 0.41 -1.80
CA ILE A 217 -24.14 1.58 -2.64
C ILE A 217 -24.64 1.13 -4.02
N ILE A 218 -23.92 0.24 -4.67
CA ILE A 218 -24.27 -0.23 -6.01
C ILE A 218 -25.61 -0.97 -6.01
N ASN A 219 -25.88 -1.82 -5.03
CA ASN A 219 -27.18 -2.48 -4.90
C ASN A 219 -28.32 -1.48 -4.67
N SER A 220 -28.10 -0.44 -3.86
CA SER A 220 -29.10 0.61 -3.64
C SER A 220 -29.45 1.33 -4.95
N TYR A 221 -28.44 1.76 -5.71
CA TYR A 221 -28.67 2.40 -7.03
C TYR A 221 -29.31 1.46 -8.04
N ALA A 222 -28.93 0.19 -8.07
CA ALA A 222 -29.53 -0.78 -8.97
C ALA A 222 -31.02 -0.97 -8.70
N ARG A 223 -31.46 -0.89 -7.44
CA ARG A 223 -32.87 -0.91 -7.05
C ARG A 223 -33.59 0.39 -7.38
N GLU A 224 -32.98 1.53 -7.08
CA GLU A 224 -33.52 2.85 -7.37
C GLU A 224 -33.74 3.06 -8.87
N LEU A 225 -32.82 2.59 -9.71
CA LEU A 225 -32.92 2.62 -11.15
C LEU A 225 -33.83 1.53 -11.76
N GLY A 226 -34.39 0.65 -10.93
CA GLY A 226 -35.28 -0.42 -11.37
C GLY A 226 -34.57 -1.59 -12.08
N ILE A 227 -33.25 -1.65 -12.05
CA ILE A 227 -32.43 -2.73 -12.61
C ILE A 227 -32.60 -4.00 -11.78
N LEU A 228 -32.60 -3.87 -10.46
CA LEU A 228 -33.03 -4.93 -9.53
C LEU A 228 -34.46 -4.64 -9.07
N LYS A 229 -35.37 -5.58 -9.30
CA LYS A 229 -36.74 -5.54 -8.82
C LYS A 229 -36.81 -5.98 -7.36
N GLU A 230 -37.95 -5.72 -6.70
CA GLU A 230 -38.15 -6.03 -5.27
C GLU A 230 -37.85 -7.50 -4.92
N LYS A 231 -38.19 -8.42 -5.83
CA LYS A 231 -37.98 -9.86 -5.64
C LYS A 231 -36.59 -10.38 -6.07
N ASP A 232 -35.78 -9.52 -6.70
CA ASP A 232 -34.47 -9.94 -7.18
C ASP A 232 -33.47 -10.00 -6.02
N ALA A 233 -32.58 -10.97 -6.06
CA ALA A 233 -31.47 -11.01 -5.14
C ALA A 233 -30.48 -9.87 -5.47
N ASN A 234 -29.83 -9.34 -4.43
CA ASN A 234 -28.74 -8.38 -4.60
C ASN A 234 -27.58 -8.98 -5.39
N PHE A 235 -26.83 -8.13 -6.08
CA PHE A 235 -25.49 -8.48 -6.54
C PHE A 235 -24.62 -8.82 -5.33
N ASN A 236 -23.80 -9.85 -5.43
CA ASN A 236 -22.80 -10.10 -4.40
C ASN A 236 -21.58 -9.20 -4.58
N GLY A 237 -20.67 -9.19 -3.60
CA GLY A 237 -19.50 -8.33 -3.64
C GLY A 237 -18.58 -8.63 -4.83
N THR A 238 -18.43 -9.88 -5.23
CA THR A 238 -17.59 -10.25 -6.38
C THR A 238 -18.23 -9.84 -7.70
N ASP A 239 -19.56 -9.87 -7.82
CA ASP A 239 -20.26 -9.36 -8.99
C ASP A 239 -19.99 -7.84 -9.15
N VAL A 240 -20.14 -7.08 -8.06
CA VAL A 240 -20.01 -5.62 -8.05
C VAL A 240 -18.58 -5.18 -8.37
N ARG A 241 -17.57 -5.93 -7.91
CA ARG A 241 -16.16 -5.57 -8.11
C ARG A 241 -15.52 -6.23 -9.33
N ASN A 242 -16.25 -7.01 -10.09
CA ASN A 242 -15.72 -7.63 -11.29
C ASN A 242 -15.32 -6.61 -12.34
N GLY A 243 -14.07 -6.64 -12.77
CA GLY A 243 -13.46 -5.67 -13.67
C GLY A 243 -12.88 -4.42 -12.98
N MET A 244 -13.00 -4.30 -11.65
CA MET A 244 -12.49 -3.16 -10.90
C MET A 244 -10.99 -3.25 -10.66
N THR A 245 -10.27 -2.19 -11.00
CA THR A 245 -8.94 -1.86 -10.48
C THR A 245 -9.09 -0.73 -9.47
N ALA A 246 -8.58 -0.90 -8.26
CA ALA A 246 -8.67 0.11 -7.20
C ALA A 246 -7.41 0.20 -6.36
N VAL A 247 -7.09 1.40 -5.91
CA VAL A 247 -6.06 1.68 -4.91
C VAL A 247 -6.73 2.40 -3.74
N ILE A 248 -6.64 1.80 -2.56
CA ILE A 248 -7.19 2.35 -1.30
C ILE A 248 -6.01 2.65 -0.39
N SER A 249 -5.81 3.90 -0.06
CA SER A 249 -4.72 4.36 0.81
C SER A 249 -5.28 5.07 2.03
N ILE A 250 -4.90 4.63 3.21
CA ILE A 250 -5.28 5.30 4.46
C ILE A 250 -4.07 5.80 5.22
N LYS A 251 -4.27 6.89 5.98
CA LYS A 251 -3.33 7.41 6.98
C LYS A 251 -3.95 7.21 8.35
N HIS A 252 -3.38 6.28 9.11
CA HIS A 252 -3.87 5.89 10.42
C HIS A 252 -2.88 6.32 11.52
N PRO A 253 -3.33 6.98 12.59
CA PRO A 253 -2.44 7.45 13.66
C PRO A 253 -1.81 6.30 14.46
N ASP A 254 -2.53 5.19 14.61
CA ASP A 254 -2.09 4.01 15.38
C ASP A 254 -2.46 2.69 14.69
N PRO A 255 -1.79 2.35 13.56
CA PRO A 255 -2.12 1.15 12.82
C PRO A 255 -1.63 -0.12 13.53
N ARG A 256 -2.47 -1.17 13.48
CA ARG A 256 -2.14 -2.52 13.97
C ARG A 256 -2.16 -3.50 12.82
N PHE A 257 -1.12 -4.29 12.72
CA PHE A 257 -0.96 -5.29 11.66
C PHE A 257 -0.87 -6.70 12.25
N GLU A 258 -1.32 -7.68 11.48
CA GLU A 258 -1.04 -9.09 11.76
C GLU A 258 0.42 -9.39 11.41
N GLY A 259 1.34 -9.22 12.37
CA GLY A 259 2.75 -9.53 12.22
C GLY A 259 3.66 -8.40 11.72
N GLN A 260 4.97 -8.65 11.77
CA GLN A 260 6.02 -7.68 11.46
C GLN A 260 6.13 -7.33 9.97
N THR A 261 5.72 -8.21 9.09
CA THR A 261 5.69 -7.98 7.63
C THR A 261 4.63 -6.98 7.20
N LYS A 262 3.66 -6.66 8.08
CA LYS A 262 2.60 -5.66 7.89
C LYS A 262 1.72 -5.94 6.67
N THR A 263 1.59 -7.20 6.30
CA THR A 263 0.84 -7.64 5.12
C THR A 263 -0.67 -7.50 5.26
N LYS A 264 -1.17 -7.46 6.51
CA LYS A 264 -2.60 -7.34 6.80
C LYS A 264 -2.89 -6.35 7.92
N LEU A 265 -3.80 -5.41 7.66
CA LEU A 265 -4.25 -4.42 8.65
C LEU A 265 -5.43 -4.96 9.47
N ASP A 266 -5.35 -4.87 10.81
CA ASP A 266 -6.35 -5.44 11.75
C ASP A 266 -7.19 -4.39 12.52
N ASN A 267 -7.15 -3.14 12.14
CA ASN A 267 -7.86 -2.07 12.83
C ASN A 267 -9.35 -2.03 12.47
N GLN A 268 -10.25 -2.22 13.44
CA GLN A 268 -11.70 -2.10 13.22
C GLN A 268 -12.15 -0.65 12.95
N ASP A 269 -11.49 0.34 13.52
CA ASP A 269 -11.71 1.76 13.22
C ASP A 269 -11.35 2.10 11.76
N ALA A 270 -10.33 1.48 11.18
CA ALA A 270 -10.01 1.60 9.76
C ALA A 270 -11.14 1.06 8.85
N ASN A 271 -11.80 -0.03 9.26
CA ASN A 271 -12.98 -0.53 8.55
C ASN A 271 -14.11 0.50 8.56
N ARG A 272 -14.46 1.02 9.74
CA ARG A 272 -15.54 2.00 9.88
C ARG A 272 -15.24 3.29 9.15
N ALA A 273 -14.03 3.81 9.29
CA ALA A 273 -13.61 5.05 8.64
C ALA A 273 -13.66 4.93 7.11
N THR A 274 -13.13 3.86 6.55
CA THR A 274 -13.15 3.63 5.10
C THR A 274 -14.57 3.41 4.59
N ALA A 275 -15.39 2.65 5.31
CA ALA A 275 -16.80 2.46 4.96
C ALA A 275 -17.58 3.78 5.00
N LYS A 276 -17.35 4.61 6.02
CA LYS A 276 -18.01 5.92 6.17
C LYS A 276 -17.65 6.86 5.02
N VAL A 277 -16.35 7.06 4.77
CA VAL A 277 -15.89 7.94 3.68
C VAL A 277 -16.38 7.45 2.32
N THR A 278 -16.34 6.14 2.06
CA THR A 278 -16.87 5.55 0.83
C THR A 278 -18.36 5.84 0.68
N SER A 279 -19.14 5.67 1.75
CA SER A 279 -20.59 5.90 1.76
C SER A 279 -20.98 7.37 1.59
N ASP A 280 -20.12 8.28 2.04
CA ASP A 280 -20.36 9.72 1.88
C ASP A 280 -19.97 10.20 0.48
N GLU A 281 -18.82 9.80 -0.04
CA GLU A 281 -18.22 10.37 -1.25
C GLU A 281 -18.68 9.71 -2.56
N VAL A 282 -18.84 8.39 -2.59
CA VAL A 282 -19.18 7.66 -3.81
C VAL A 282 -20.56 8.04 -4.34
N PRO A 283 -21.63 8.17 -3.52
CA PRO A 283 -22.91 8.64 -4.00
C PRO A 283 -22.85 10.06 -4.57
N LEU A 284 -22.07 10.96 -3.99
CA LEU A 284 -21.90 12.33 -4.51
C LEU A 284 -21.33 12.34 -5.94
N PHE A 285 -20.43 11.40 -6.22
CA PHE A 285 -19.90 11.24 -7.58
C PHE A 285 -20.96 10.67 -8.53
N PHE A 286 -21.61 9.57 -8.17
CA PHE A 286 -22.57 8.89 -9.06
C PHE A 286 -23.83 9.71 -9.32
N ASP A 287 -24.30 10.50 -8.36
CA ASP A 287 -25.44 11.42 -8.57
C ASP A 287 -25.18 12.45 -9.68
N LYS A 288 -23.91 12.80 -9.90
CA LYS A 288 -23.47 13.71 -10.97
C LYS A 288 -23.03 13.00 -12.24
N ASN A 289 -22.85 11.68 -12.20
CA ASN A 289 -22.24 10.88 -13.27
C ASN A 289 -23.04 9.59 -13.52
N LEU A 290 -24.32 9.73 -13.88
CA LEU A 290 -25.22 8.60 -14.09
C LEU A 290 -24.78 7.64 -15.18
N GLU A 291 -24.13 8.12 -16.24
CA GLU A 291 -23.63 7.24 -17.30
C GLU A 291 -22.52 6.32 -16.80
N THR A 292 -21.62 6.85 -15.98
CA THR A 292 -20.59 6.02 -15.32
C THR A 292 -21.20 5.02 -14.34
N LEU A 293 -22.21 5.44 -13.56
CA LEU A 293 -22.94 4.53 -12.68
C LEU A 293 -23.59 3.37 -13.46
N LYS A 294 -24.22 3.64 -14.61
CA LYS A 294 -24.80 2.60 -15.47
C LYS A 294 -23.76 1.62 -15.98
N ILE A 295 -22.56 2.09 -16.34
CA ILE A 295 -21.44 1.23 -16.73
C ILE A 295 -21.06 0.29 -15.58
N VAL A 296 -20.90 0.82 -14.38
CA VAL A 296 -20.53 0.04 -13.18
C VAL A 296 -21.59 -1.01 -12.84
N ILE A 297 -22.88 -0.62 -12.86
CA ILE A 297 -23.99 -1.56 -12.63
C ILE A 297 -24.04 -2.61 -13.75
N GLY A 298 -23.78 -2.22 -15.00
CA GLY A 298 -23.73 -3.14 -16.13
C GLY A 298 -22.64 -4.22 -15.97
N CYS A 299 -21.49 -3.88 -15.40
CA CYS A 299 -20.45 -4.85 -15.03
C CYS A 299 -20.97 -5.85 -13.99
N ALA A 300 -21.67 -5.37 -12.96
CA ALA A 300 -22.25 -6.23 -11.93
C ALA A 300 -23.33 -7.18 -12.50
N GLU A 301 -24.21 -6.66 -13.37
CA GLU A 301 -25.23 -7.47 -14.05
C GLU A 301 -24.61 -8.60 -14.88
N LYS A 302 -23.59 -8.25 -15.69
CA LYS A 302 -22.87 -9.22 -16.52
C LYS A 302 -22.22 -10.32 -15.66
N ALA A 303 -21.53 -9.92 -14.59
CA ALA A 303 -20.88 -10.86 -13.66
C ALA A 303 -21.92 -11.78 -12.98
N ALA A 304 -23.03 -11.22 -12.49
CA ALA A 304 -24.10 -11.97 -11.86
C ALA A 304 -24.76 -12.99 -12.81
N LYS A 305 -24.98 -12.62 -14.07
CA LYS A 305 -25.51 -13.53 -15.10
C LYS A 305 -24.58 -14.72 -15.34
N ILE A 306 -23.29 -14.48 -15.47
CA ILE A 306 -22.28 -15.52 -15.67
C ILE A 306 -22.24 -16.44 -14.45
N ARG A 307 -22.14 -15.91 -13.24
CA ARG A 307 -22.13 -16.67 -11.99
C ARG A 307 -23.36 -17.58 -11.87
N LYS A 308 -24.57 -17.06 -12.11
CA LYS A 308 -25.81 -17.84 -12.05
C LYS A 308 -25.84 -18.96 -13.10
N ALA A 309 -25.31 -18.71 -14.31
CA ALA A 309 -25.22 -19.73 -15.35
C ALA A 309 -24.25 -20.86 -14.96
N GLU A 310 -23.10 -20.51 -14.38
CA GLU A 310 -22.12 -21.48 -13.88
C GLU A 310 -22.67 -22.32 -12.72
N GLU A 311 -23.35 -21.68 -11.75
CA GLU A 311 -24.00 -22.37 -10.63
C GLU A 311 -25.06 -23.39 -11.13
N LYS A 312 -25.90 -22.98 -12.11
CA LYS A 312 -26.90 -23.83 -12.71
C LYS A 312 -26.27 -25.04 -13.45
N ALA A 313 -25.24 -24.78 -14.24
CA ALA A 313 -24.50 -25.83 -14.94
C ALA A 313 -23.88 -26.83 -13.97
N ARG A 314 -23.25 -26.35 -12.90
CA ARG A 314 -22.67 -27.19 -11.83
C ARG A 314 -23.73 -28.05 -11.13
N THR A 315 -24.86 -27.45 -10.76
CA THR A 315 -25.98 -28.17 -10.12
C THR A 315 -26.52 -29.28 -11.03
N ASN A 316 -26.71 -28.99 -12.32
CA ASN A 316 -27.18 -29.98 -13.29
C ASN A 316 -26.19 -31.16 -13.43
N LEU A 317 -24.90 -30.92 -13.46
CA LEU A 317 -23.87 -31.97 -13.51
C LEU A 317 -23.88 -32.84 -12.26
N LEU A 318 -23.94 -32.22 -11.07
CA LEU A 318 -24.00 -32.94 -9.79
C LEU A 318 -25.27 -33.79 -9.69
N THR A 319 -26.41 -33.31 -10.16
CA THR A 319 -27.68 -34.06 -10.19
C THR A 319 -27.57 -35.26 -11.14
N LYS A 320 -27.02 -35.10 -12.34
CA LYS A 320 -26.78 -36.19 -13.28
C LYS A 320 -25.86 -37.29 -12.70
N GLN A 321 -24.80 -36.89 -12.01
CA GLN A 321 -23.89 -37.83 -11.34
C GLN A 321 -24.61 -38.62 -10.24
N LYS A 322 -25.45 -37.99 -9.41
CA LYS A 322 -26.24 -38.70 -8.39
C LYS A 322 -27.17 -39.76 -9.03
N PHE A 323 -27.88 -39.39 -10.09
CA PHE A 323 -28.75 -40.34 -10.80
C PHE A 323 -27.97 -41.51 -11.42
N SER A 324 -26.75 -41.33 -11.89
CA SER A 324 -25.91 -42.39 -12.43
C SER A 324 -25.40 -43.36 -11.36
N PHE A 325 -25.15 -42.88 -10.15
CA PHE A 325 -24.77 -43.73 -9.01
C PHE A 325 -25.95 -44.55 -8.50
N ASP A 326 -27.16 -43.98 -8.43
CA ASP A 326 -28.36 -44.67 -7.99
C ASP A 326 -28.86 -45.73 -9.02
N SER A 327 -28.58 -45.54 -10.31
CA SER A 327 -28.95 -46.48 -11.36
C SER A 327 -28.00 -47.68 -11.53
N ASN A 328 -26.77 -47.57 -11.04
CA ASN A 328 -25.78 -48.67 -11.07
C ASN A 328 -25.77 -49.53 -9.77
N GLY A 329 -26.65 -49.23 -8.85
CA GLY A 329 -26.84 -49.97 -7.58
C GLY A 329 -28.05 -50.92 -7.51
N LYS A 330 -28.58 -51.37 -8.65
CA LYS A 330 -29.59 -52.43 -8.72
C LYS A 330 -29.07 -53.63 -9.46
#